data_767ceb947a8ef0880e14fb7c6a998e70
#
_entry.id   767ceb947a8ef0880e14fb7c6a998e70
#
_cell.length_a   1.000
_cell.length_b   1.000
_cell.length_c   1.000
_cell.angle_alpha   90.00
_cell.angle_beta   90.00
_cell.angle_gamma   90.00
#
_symmetry.space_group_name_H-M   'P 1'
#
loop_
_entity.id
_entity.type
_entity.pdbx_description
1 polymer ?
#
loop_
_entity_poly.entity_id
_entity_poly.type
_entity_poly.pdbx_seq_one_letter_code
_entity_poly.pdbx_strand_id
1 'polypeptide(L)'
;MLFRSIVGPSGAGKTTLVKVLLGLLDRTEGELSASGRDLRDWDRAQFRARIGVVMQDDHLFVGTIEDNIAFFDPNHDPARVRECARLAMIDQEIEAMPMQYNTIVGSLGTALSGGQKQRVLLARALYRRPQLLFLDETFDQLDLAREQRVVEQLRSTGMGVVIISHRPDTVRNADRIVQLGQFEG
;
A
#
# COMPACT_ATOMS: atom_id res chain seq x y z
N MET A 1 -15.34 -6.94 -5.15
CA MET A 1 -14.06 -6.51 -4.58
C MET A 1 -13.67 -7.46 -3.46
N LEU A 2 -12.39 -7.80 -3.30
CA LEU A 2 -11.93 -8.69 -2.24
C LEU A 2 -10.98 -7.93 -1.32
N PHE A 3 -11.43 -7.67 -0.09
CA PHE A 3 -10.60 -7.14 0.98
C PHE A 3 -10.17 -8.31 1.87
N ARG A 4 -8.88 -8.63 1.90
CA ARG A 4 -8.33 -9.76 2.65
C ARG A 4 -7.37 -9.27 3.72
N SER A 5 -7.42 -9.90 4.89
CA SER A 5 -6.44 -9.66 5.94
C SER A 5 -5.58 -10.89 6.17
N ILE A 6 -4.27 -10.69 6.26
CA ILE A 6 -3.31 -11.71 6.67
C ILE A 6 -2.93 -11.42 8.11
N VAL A 7 -3.18 -12.37 8.99
CA VAL A 7 -2.91 -12.27 10.42
C VAL A 7 -1.99 -13.41 10.88
N GLY A 8 -1.30 -13.20 11.96
CA GLY A 8 -0.43 -14.21 12.58
C GLY A 8 0.53 -13.57 13.57
N PRO A 9 1.16 -14.35 14.44
CA PRO A 9 2.12 -13.82 15.42
C PRO A 9 3.31 -13.13 14.74
N SER A 10 4.06 -12.35 15.51
CA SER A 10 5.33 -11.79 15.04
C SER A 10 6.27 -12.95 14.65
N GLY A 11 6.98 -12.80 13.54
CA GLY A 11 7.86 -13.85 13.04
C GLY A 11 7.18 -14.97 12.25
N ALA A 12 5.83 -15.00 12.13
CA ALA A 12 5.11 -16.02 11.35
C ALA A 12 5.33 -15.95 9.82
N GLY A 13 6.23 -15.10 9.35
CA GLY A 13 6.56 -15.02 7.92
C GLY A 13 5.59 -14.20 7.07
N LYS A 14 4.73 -13.36 7.66
CA LYS A 14 3.74 -12.54 6.91
C LYS A 14 4.39 -11.68 5.82
N THR A 15 5.40 -10.91 6.17
CA THR A 15 6.15 -10.07 5.22
C THR A 15 6.89 -10.92 4.18
N THR A 16 7.42 -12.09 4.57
CA THR A 16 8.04 -13.04 3.63
C THR A 16 7.02 -13.57 2.63
N LEU A 17 5.83 -13.97 3.11
CA LEU A 17 4.74 -14.39 2.23
C LEU A 17 4.38 -13.28 1.23
N VAL A 18 4.24 -12.03 1.69
CA VAL A 18 3.97 -10.90 0.78
C VAL A 18 5.08 -10.74 -0.25
N LYS A 19 6.35 -10.83 0.13
CA LYS A 19 7.48 -10.76 -0.81
C LYS A 19 7.42 -11.87 -1.87
N VAL A 20 7.01 -13.07 -1.49
CA VAL A 20 6.78 -14.19 -2.45
C VAL A 20 5.58 -13.87 -3.36
N LEU A 21 4.46 -13.39 -2.82
CA LEU A 21 3.27 -13.00 -3.59
C LEU A 21 3.56 -11.86 -4.58
N LEU A 22 4.49 -10.97 -4.25
CA LEU A 22 4.96 -9.87 -5.11
C LEU A 22 5.99 -10.31 -6.16
N GLY A 23 6.44 -11.57 -6.13
CA GLY A 23 7.54 -12.05 -6.98
C GLY A 23 8.89 -11.39 -6.67
N LEU A 24 9.09 -10.92 -5.42
CA LEU A 24 10.36 -10.40 -4.92
C LEU A 24 11.25 -11.51 -4.35
N LEU A 25 10.62 -12.60 -3.91
CA LEU A 25 11.29 -13.83 -3.49
C LEU A 25 10.71 -14.99 -4.28
N ASP A 26 11.57 -15.92 -4.69
CA ASP A 26 11.12 -17.15 -5.33
C ASP A 26 10.54 -18.09 -4.27
N ARG A 27 9.45 -18.79 -4.63
CA ARG A 27 8.90 -19.83 -3.79
C ARG A 27 9.82 -21.06 -3.80
N THR A 28 9.98 -21.71 -2.67
CA THR A 28 10.71 -22.98 -2.54
C THR A 28 9.83 -24.16 -2.94
N GLU A 29 8.57 -24.15 -2.50
CA GLU A 29 7.58 -25.20 -2.74
C GLU A 29 6.20 -24.62 -3.02
N GLY A 30 5.26 -25.47 -3.43
CA GLY A 30 3.87 -25.12 -3.70
C GLY A 30 3.66 -24.42 -5.03
N GLU A 31 2.43 -23.95 -5.27
CA GLU A 31 1.99 -23.29 -6.49
C GLU A 31 1.57 -21.85 -6.18
N LEU A 32 1.93 -20.94 -7.07
CA LEU A 32 1.52 -19.54 -7.02
C LEU A 32 1.07 -19.10 -8.40
N SER A 33 -0.21 -18.80 -8.52
CA SER A 33 -0.80 -18.38 -9.79
C SER A 33 -1.51 -17.04 -9.65
N ALA A 34 -1.46 -16.24 -10.71
CA ALA A 34 -2.21 -15.01 -10.86
C ALA A 34 -3.05 -15.11 -12.16
N SER A 35 -4.36 -14.91 -12.05
CA SER A 35 -5.30 -15.06 -13.17
C SER A 35 -5.19 -16.42 -13.90
N GLY A 36 -4.99 -17.50 -13.12
CA GLY A 36 -4.89 -18.86 -13.66
C GLY A 36 -3.57 -19.23 -14.35
N ARG A 37 -2.59 -18.33 -14.34
CA ARG A 37 -1.25 -18.55 -14.89
C ARG A 37 -0.22 -18.58 -13.76
N ASP A 38 0.73 -19.55 -13.81
CA ASP A 38 1.81 -19.62 -12.84
C ASP A 38 2.62 -18.30 -12.84
N LEU A 39 3.01 -17.82 -11.66
CA LEU A 39 3.74 -16.54 -11.53
C LEU A 39 5.10 -16.59 -12.23
N ARG A 40 5.72 -17.76 -12.38
CA ARG A 40 6.99 -17.94 -13.11
C ARG A 40 6.87 -17.64 -14.59
N ASP A 41 5.66 -17.82 -15.16
CA ASP A 41 5.39 -17.57 -16.57
C ASP A 41 5.04 -16.11 -16.88
N TRP A 42 4.88 -15.28 -15.86
CA TRP A 42 4.63 -13.86 -16.03
C TRP A 42 5.92 -13.10 -16.29
N ASP A 43 5.86 -12.12 -17.19
CA ASP A 43 6.85 -11.06 -17.20
C ASP A 43 6.77 -10.28 -15.88
N ARG A 44 7.90 -10.23 -15.15
CA ARG A 44 7.94 -9.63 -13.81
C ARG A 44 7.60 -8.14 -13.80
N ALA A 45 7.95 -7.41 -14.87
CA ALA A 45 7.64 -5.98 -14.99
C ALA A 45 6.14 -5.77 -15.21
N GLN A 46 5.53 -6.54 -16.12
CA GLN A 46 4.10 -6.48 -16.38
C GLN A 46 3.28 -6.92 -15.17
N PHE A 47 3.73 -7.93 -14.42
CA PHE A 47 3.07 -8.36 -13.20
C PHE A 47 3.11 -7.26 -12.13
N ARG A 48 4.30 -6.71 -11.85
CA ARG A 48 4.47 -5.63 -10.86
C ARG A 48 3.76 -4.34 -11.23
N ALA A 49 3.60 -4.04 -12.53
CA ALA A 49 2.84 -2.87 -12.96
C ALA A 49 1.35 -2.92 -12.58
N ARG A 50 0.82 -4.12 -12.26
CA ARG A 50 -0.57 -4.32 -11.83
C ARG A 50 -0.75 -4.31 -10.31
N ILE A 51 0.34 -4.18 -9.57
CA ILE A 51 0.33 -4.28 -8.10
C ILE A 51 0.82 -2.97 -7.50
N GLY A 52 0.05 -2.45 -6.56
CA GLY A 52 0.49 -1.40 -5.65
C GLY A 52 0.96 -2.02 -4.34
N VAL A 53 1.98 -1.44 -3.73
CA VAL A 53 2.53 -1.97 -2.47
C VAL A 53 2.88 -0.81 -1.57
N VAL A 54 2.56 -0.94 -0.29
CA VAL A 54 3.12 -0.13 0.79
C VAL A 54 3.67 -1.10 1.83
N MET A 55 4.98 -1.09 2.01
CA MET A 55 5.67 -1.92 2.99
C MET A 55 5.89 -1.14 4.29
N GLN A 56 6.09 -1.87 5.38
CA GLN A 56 6.33 -1.29 6.71
C GLN A 56 7.50 -0.29 6.72
N ASP A 57 8.58 -0.61 6.00
CA ASP A 57 9.81 0.19 5.96
C ASP A 57 9.85 1.20 4.80
N ASP A 58 8.72 1.45 4.13
CA ASP A 58 8.70 2.39 3.02
C ASP A 58 8.95 3.84 3.47
N HIS A 59 9.69 4.56 2.63
CA HIS A 59 10.11 5.93 2.89
C HIS A 59 9.72 6.86 1.75
N LEU A 60 9.51 8.14 2.11
CA LEU A 60 9.43 9.20 1.12
C LEU A 60 10.84 9.57 0.65
N PHE A 61 10.98 9.75 -0.65
CA PHE A 61 12.20 10.29 -1.24
C PHE A 61 12.27 11.81 -1.03
N VAL A 62 13.48 12.34 -1.08
CA VAL A 62 13.68 13.79 -1.08
C VAL A 62 13.11 14.38 -2.37
N GLY A 63 12.13 15.26 -2.24
CA GLY A 63 11.39 15.86 -3.34
C GLY A 63 10.07 16.42 -2.86
N THR A 64 9.23 16.86 -3.76
CA THR A 64 7.89 17.37 -3.41
C THR A 64 6.94 16.21 -3.06
N ILE A 65 5.82 16.54 -2.43
CA ILE A 65 4.74 15.57 -2.21
C ILE A 65 4.21 15.07 -3.56
N GLU A 66 4.09 15.96 -4.55
CA GLU A 66 3.67 15.62 -5.92
C GLU A 66 4.63 14.62 -6.57
N ASP A 67 5.95 14.88 -6.53
CA ASP A 67 6.97 13.96 -7.03
C ASP A 67 6.86 12.58 -6.36
N ASN A 68 6.67 12.56 -5.05
CA ASN A 68 6.53 11.32 -4.30
C ASN A 68 5.30 10.52 -4.70
N ILE A 69 4.14 11.16 -4.87
CA ILE A 69 2.91 10.47 -5.30
C ILE A 69 3.05 9.97 -6.73
N ALA A 70 3.58 10.79 -7.63
CA ALA A 70 3.81 10.44 -9.03
C ALA A 70 4.97 9.46 -9.24
N PHE A 71 5.70 9.11 -8.19
CA PHE A 71 6.91 8.28 -8.25
C PHE A 71 7.96 8.85 -9.21
N PHE A 72 8.14 10.18 -9.19
CA PHE A 72 9.09 10.93 -10.01
C PHE A 72 8.90 10.75 -11.52
N ASP A 73 7.69 10.46 -11.96
CA ASP A 73 7.35 10.42 -13.38
C ASP A 73 7.42 11.85 -13.95
N PRO A 74 8.33 12.15 -14.92
CA PRO A 74 8.46 13.50 -15.48
C PRO A 74 7.22 13.92 -16.29
N ASN A 75 6.39 12.96 -16.71
CA ASN A 75 5.16 13.20 -17.47
C ASN A 75 3.91 12.93 -16.63
N HIS A 76 4.00 13.12 -15.30
CA HIS A 76 2.89 12.86 -14.42
C HIS A 76 1.66 13.74 -14.70
N ASP A 77 0.50 13.20 -14.37
CA ASP A 77 -0.77 13.89 -14.42
C ASP A 77 -1.11 14.47 -13.03
N PRO A 78 -1.08 15.82 -12.85
CA PRO A 78 -1.43 16.44 -11.56
C PRO A 78 -2.85 16.12 -11.10
N ALA A 79 -3.80 15.96 -12.02
CA ALA A 79 -5.17 15.59 -11.67
C ALA A 79 -5.22 14.19 -11.06
N ARG A 80 -4.42 13.26 -11.59
CA ARG A 80 -4.27 11.91 -11.05
C ARG A 80 -3.57 11.91 -9.70
N VAL A 81 -2.56 12.74 -9.49
CA VAL A 81 -1.91 12.91 -8.17
C VAL A 81 -2.94 13.31 -7.11
N ARG A 82 -3.77 14.32 -7.40
CA ARG A 82 -4.83 14.78 -6.50
C ARG A 82 -5.91 13.72 -6.25
N GLU A 83 -6.28 12.97 -7.28
CA GLU A 83 -7.21 11.84 -7.15
C GLU A 83 -6.66 10.79 -6.17
N CYS A 84 -5.38 10.41 -6.30
CA CYS A 84 -4.74 9.46 -5.41
C CYS A 84 -4.65 9.99 -3.97
N ALA A 85 -4.33 11.26 -3.80
CA ALA A 85 -4.31 11.91 -2.49
C ALA A 85 -5.69 11.92 -1.82
N ARG A 86 -6.78 12.13 -2.59
CA ARG A 86 -8.16 12.03 -2.09
C ARG A 86 -8.51 10.61 -1.68
N LEU A 87 -8.18 9.61 -2.50
CA LEU A 87 -8.39 8.19 -2.15
C LEU A 87 -7.63 7.79 -0.89
N ALA A 88 -6.43 8.34 -0.69
CA ALA A 88 -5.63 8.12 0.51
C ALA A 88 -6.04 9.04 1.69
N MET A 89 -7.07 9.89 1.54
CA MET A 89 -7.57 10.81 2.57
C MET A 89 -6.49 11.79 3.10
N ILE A 90 -5.61 12.29 2.21
CA ILE A 90 -4.53 13.22 2.57
C ILE A 90 -4.62 14.58 1.83
N ASP A 91 -5.43 14.69 0.77
CA ASP A 91 -5.55 15.86 -0.09
C ASP A 91 -5.81 17.15 0.69
N GLN A 92 -6.80 17.17 1.60
CA GLN A 92 -7.14 18.35 2.39
C GLN A 92 -6.00 18.81 3.30
N GLU A 93 -5.24 17.87 3.86
CA GLU A 93 -4.10 18.19 4.71
C GLU A 93 -2.94 18.76 3.88
N ILE A 94 -2.72 18.23 2.67
CA ILE A 94 -1.73 18.76 1.73
C ILE A 94 -2.12 20.18 1.29
N GLU A 95 -3.37 20.42 0.93
CA GLU A 95 -3.85 21.74 0.52
C GLU A 95 -3.77 22.80 1.65
N ALA A 96 -3.79 22.37 2.91
CA ALA A 96 -3.59 23.24 4.07
C ALA A 96 -2.11 23.60 4.33
N MET A 97 -1.15 22.94 3.67
CA MET A 97 0.27 23.26 3.81
C MET A 97 0.62 24.53 3.03
N PRO A 98 1.59 25.35 3.48
CA PRO A 98 1.97 26.59 2.79
C PRO A 98 2.38 26.40 1.33
N MET A 99 3.07 25.29 1.02
CA MET A 99 3.53 24.95 -0.33
C MET A 99 2.66 23.88 -0.99
N GLN A 100 1.59 23.44 -0.34
CA GLN A 100 0.66 22.44 -0.85
C GLN A 100 1.40 21.21 -1.41
N TYR A 101 1.09 20.78 -2.62
CA TYR A 101 1.76 19.64 -3.29
C TYR A 101 3.24 19.88 -3.60
N ASN A 102 3.69 21.14 -3.65
CA ASN A 102 5.10 21.52 -3.80
C ASN A 102 5.90 21.47 -2.48
N THR A 103 5.27 21.05 -1.38
CA THR A 103 5.95 20.90 -0.10
C THR A 103 7.04 19.84 -0.23
N ILE A 104 8.29 20.24 0.04
CA ILE A 104 9.45 19.34 0.03
C ILE A 104 9.39 18.44 1.26
N VAL A 105 9.52 17.14 1.06
CA VAL A 105 9.53 16.10 2.09
C VAL A 105 10.76 15.22 1.98
N GLY A 106 10.90 14.27 2.87
CA GLY A 106 12.09 13.42 2.98
C GLY A 106 13.06 13.94 4.04
N SER A 107 14.32 13.48 4.02
CA SER A 107 15.30 13.75 5.09
C SER A 107 15.67 15.22 5.26
N LEU A 108 15.48 16.05 4.24
CA LEU A 108 15.81 17.48 4.21
C LEU A 108 14.58 18.40 4.15
N GLY A 109 13.38 17.83 4.14
CA GLY A 109 12.14 18.60 3.95
C GLY A 109 11.28 18.69 5.21
N THR A 110 10.03 19.13 5.00
CA THR A 110 9.02 19.21 6.05
C THR A 110 8.76 17.84 6.65
N ALA A 111 8.79 17.75 7.98
CA ALA A 111 8.45 16.54 8.70
C ALA A 111 6.93 16.33 8.65
N LEU A 112 6.50 15.30 7.94
CA LEU A 112 5.13 14.80 8.00
C LEU A 112 4.94 13.95 9.26
N SER A 113 3.73 13.99 9.83
CA SER A 113 3.38 13.00 10.86
C SER A 113 3.45 11.59 10.25
N GLY A 114 3.61 10.58 11.10
CA GLY A 114 3.66 9.21 10.60
C GLY A 114 2.42 8.81 9.80
N GLY A 115 1.23 9.19 10.26
CA GLY A 115 -0.01 8.94 9.53
C GLY A 115 -0.12 9.74 8.21
N GLN A 116 0.43 10.94 8.13
CA GLN A 116 0.54 11.69 6.87
C GLN A 116 1.49 11.00 5.90
N LYS A 117 2.68 10.60 6.38
CA LYS A 117 3.65 9.86 5.59
C LYS A 117 3.03 8.59 5.00
N GLN A 118 2.35 7.80 5.81
CA GLN A 118 1.72 6.54 5.35
C GLN A 118 0.65 6.79 4.29
N ARG A 119 -0.17 7.85 4.43
CA ARG A 119 -1.17 8.19 3.42
C ARG A 119 -0.56 8.74 2.13
N VAL A 120 0.57 9.45 2.16
CA VAL A 120 1.31 9.84 0.95
C VAL A 120 1.89 8.61 0.26
N LEU A 121 2.45 7.65 1.02
CA LEU A 121 2.93 6.35 0.49
C LEU A 121 1.78 5.54 -0.15
N LEU A 122 0.60 5.56 0.46
CA LEU A 122 -0.59 4.94 -0.10
C LEU A 122 -1.01 5.62 -1.42
N ALA A 123 -1.04 6.97 -1.46
CA ALA A 123 -1.32 7.70 -2.68
C ALA A 123 -0.35 7.37 -3.82
N ARG A 124 0.96 7.23 -3.51
CA ARG A 124 1.98 6.75 -4.44
C ARG A 124 1.67 5.36 -4.98
N ALA A 125 1.30 4.42 -4.11
CA ALA A 125 0.96 3.06 -4.53
C ALA A 125 -0.26 3.01 -5.45
N LEU A 126 -1.21 3.95 -5.28
CA LEU A 126 -2.43 4.07 -6.09
C LEU A 126 -2.20 4.73 -7.46
N TYR A 127 -1.11 5.50 -7.62
CA TYR A 127 -0.90 6.33 -8.80
C TYR A 127 -0.90 5.52 -10.11
N ARG A 128 -0.27 4.36 -10.11
CA ARG A 128 -0.18 3.47 -11.29
C ARG A 128 -1.44 2.64 -11.56
N ARG A 129 -2.57 2.91 -10.90
CA ARG A 129 -3.84 2.21 -11.08
C ARG A 129 -3.72 0.69 -10.90
N PRO A 130 -3.24 0.24 -9.74
CA PRO A 130 -3.05 -1.18 -9.51
C PRO A 130 -4.38 -1.94 -9.53
N GLN A 131 -4.36 -3.20 -9.91
CA GLN A 131 -5.49 -4.13 -9.79
C GLN A 131 -5.54 -4.78 -8.40
N LEU A 132 -4.38 -4.86 -7.74
CA LEU A 132 -4.20 -5.44 -6.41
C LEU A 132 -3.28 -4.56 -5.59
N LEU A 133 -3.68 -4.27 -4.36
CA LEU A 133 -2.93 -3.44 -3.42
C LEU A 133 -2.54 -4.27 -2.21
N PHE A 134 -1.25 -4.26 -1.87
CA PHE A 134 -0.72 -4.84 -0.63
C PHE A 134 -0.34 -3.75 0.34
N LEU A 135 -0.80 -3.88 1.60
CA LEU A 135 -0.56 -2.93 2.66
C LEU A 135 0.01 -3.69 3.88
N ASP A 136 1.29 -3.47 4.17
CA ASP A 136 1.98 -4.11 5.29
C ASP A 136 2.11 -3.10 6.44
N GLU A 137 1.31 -3.30 7.52
CA GLU A 137 1.25 -2.46 8.73
C GLU A 137 1.03 -0.96 8.42
N THR A 138 0.44 -0.65 7.27
CA THR A 138 0.33 0.73 6.74
C THR A 138 -0.58 1.61 7.60
N PHE A 139 -1.49 1.04 8.38
CA PHE A 139 -2.48 1.80 9.15
C PHE A 139 -2.16 1.93 10.64
N ASP A 140 -1.01 1.43 11.09
CA ASP A 140 -0.67 1.39 12.52
C ASP A 140 -0.56 2.79 13.16
N GLN A 141 -0.24 3.80 12.36
CA GLN A 141 -0.13 5.20 12.80
C GLN A 141 -1.39 6.03 12.51
N LEU A 142 -2.47 5.41 12.04
CA LEU A 142 -3.76 6.07 11.85
C LEU A 142 -4.70 5.81 13.04
N ASP A 143 -5.51 6.81 13.37
CA ASP A 143 -6.65 6.59 14.23
C ASP A 143 -7.72 5.74 13.50
N LEU A 144 -8.56 5.07 14.27
CA LEU A 144 -9.54 4.12 13.75
C LEU A 144 -10.52 4.77 12.75
N ALA A 145 -10.93 6.01 13.01
CA ALA A 145 -11.89 6.70 12.15
C ALA A 145 -11.28 7.01 10.78
N ARG A 146 -10.00 7.43 10.74
CA ARG A 146 -9.28 7.65 9.47
C ARG A 146 -9.04 6.36 8.72
N GLU A 147 -8.62 5.31 9.43
CA GLU A 147 -8.44 3.98 8.85
C GLU A 147 -9.72 3.49 8.15
N GLN A 148 -10.87 3.55 8.84
CA GLN A 148 -12.15 3.13 8.28
C GLN A 148 -12.50 3.90 7.00
N ARG A 149 -12.31 5.23 6.99
CA ARG A 149 -12.56 6.05 5.82
C ARG A 149 -11.63 5.70 4.64
N VAL A 150 -10.33 5.45 4.91
CA VAL A 150 -9.40 5.01 3.86
C VAL A 150 -9.85 3.66 3.30
N VAL A 151 -10.22 2.71 4.15
CA VAL A 151 -10.72 1.39 3.72
C VAL A 151 -11.98 1.53 2.86
N GLU A 152 -12.93 2.39 3.25
CA GLU A 152 -14.14 2.68 2.46
C GLU A 152 -13.80 3.26 1.08
N GLN A 153 -12.87 4.22 1.02
CA GLN A 153 -12.39 4.78 -0.26
C GLN A 153 -11.73 3.71 -1.13
N LEU A 154 -10.87 2.88 -0.57
CA LEU A 154 -10.26 1.78 -1.31
C LEU A 154 -11.31 0.78 -1.82
N ARG A 155 -12.32 0.48 -1.01
CA ARG A 155 -13.44 -0.39 -1.40
C ARG A 155 -14.22 0.17 -2.60
N SER A 156 -14.41 1.49 -2.69
CA SER A 156 -15.13 2.12 -3.79
C SER A 156 -14.42 1.98 -5.14
N THR A 157 -13.11 1.75 -5.16
CA THR A 157 -12.32 1.61 -6.41
C THR A 157 -12.51 0.27 -7.12
N GLY A 158 -13.03 -0.75 -6.44
CA GLY A 158 -13.17 -2.10 -6.98
C GLY A 158 -11.88 -2.93 -7.05
N MET A 159 -10.71 -2.37 -6.69
CA MET A 159 -9.45 -3.12 -6.68
C MET A 159 -9.42 -4.17 -5.55
N GLY A 160 -8.63 -5.22 -5.72
CA GLY A 160 -8.32 -6.16 -4.64
C GLY A 160 -7.39 -5.51 -3.61
N VAL A 161 -7.64 -5.73 -2.31
CA VAL A 161 -6.77 -5.25 -1.23
C VAL A 161 -6.39 -6.41 -0.33
N VAL A 162 -5.09 -6.53 -0.06
CA VAL A 162 -4.53 -7.45 0.92
C VAL A 162 -3.82 -6.62 1.98
N ILE A 163 -4.24 -6.76 3.22
CA ILE A 163 -3.68 -6.01 4.34
C ILE A 163 -3.06 -6.96 5.36
N ILE A 164 -1.89 -6.62 5.83
CA ILE A 164 -1.29 -7.21 7.02
C ILE A 164 -1.51 -6.23 8.16
N SER A 165 -2.20 -6.67 9.19
CA SER A 165 -2.44 -5.85 10.37
C SER A 165 -2.57 -6.71 11.60
N HIS A 166 -2.08 -6.19 12.71
CA HIS A 166 -2.29 -6.74 14.05
C HIS A 166 -3.52 -6.14 14.75
N ARG A 167 -4.16 -5.15 14.14
CA ARG A 167 -5.28 -4.43 14.73
C ARG A 167 -6.58 -5.20 14.55
N PRO A 168 -7.30 -5.54 15.64
CA PRO A 168 -8.52 -6.34 15.56
C PRO A 168 -9.60 -5.72 14.67
N ASP A 169 -9.72 -4.39 14.68
CA ASP A 169 -10.74 -3.69 13.91
C ASP A 169 -10.48 -3.74 12.40
N THR A 170 -9.22 -3.61 11.97
CA THR A 170 -8.81 -3.79 10.57
C THR A 170 -9.14 -5.21 10.09
N VAL A 171 -8.86 -6.20 10.93
CA VAL A 171 -9.11 -7.61 10.64
C VAL A 171 -10.61 -7.89 10.51
N ARG A 172 -11.45 -7.33 11.41
CA ARG A 172 -12.92 -7.51 11.38
C ARG A 172 -13.57 -6.97 10.10
N ASN A 173 -12.97 -5.95 9.50
CA ASN A 173 -13.46 -5.34 8.27
C ASN A 173 -13.08 -6.12 7.00
N ALA A 174 -12.30 -7.19 7.11
CA ALA A 174 -11.90 -8.00 5.96
C ALA A 174 -13.01 -8.97 5.52
N ASP A 175 -13.18 -9.11 4.20
CA ASP A 175 -14.13 -10.10 3.62
C ASP A 175 -13.63 -11.53 3.84
N ARG A 176 -12.30 -11.69 4.01
CA ARG A 176 -11.64 -12.97 4.32
C ARG A 176 -10.39 -12.74 5.15
N ILE A 177 -10.22 -13.56 6.18
CA ILE A 177 -9.03 -13.58 7.03
C ILE A 177 -8.22 -14.82 6.66
N VAL A 178 -6.93 -14.64 6.47
CA VAL A 178 -5.93 -15.71 6.28
C VAL A 178 -5.03 -15.69 7.51
N GLN A 179 -5.09 -16.75 8.29
CA GLN A 179 -4.27 -16.89 9.49
C GLN A 179 -3.02 -17.71 9.16
N LEU A 180 -1.84 -17.14 9.41
CA LEU A 180 -0.58 -17.86 9.38
C LEU A 180 -0.32 -18.42 10.77
N GLY A 181 -0.05 -19.76 10.84
CA GLY A 181 0.40 -20.41 12.06
C GLY A 181 1.87 -20.08 12.37
N GLN A 182 2.33 -20.43 13.57
CA GLN A 182 3.75 -20.51 13.84
C GLN A 182 4.27 -21.75 13.08
N PHE A 183 5.34 -21.57 12.32
CA PHE A 183 6.12 -22.72 11.86
C PHE A 183 6.84 -23.24 13.11
N GLU A 184 6.44 -24.43 13.59
CA GLU A 184 7.29 -25.22 14.46
C GLU A 184 8.45 -25.71 13.59
N GLY A 185 9.63 -25.09 13.76
CA GLY A 185 10.88 -25.48 13.10
C GLY A 185 11.51 -26.69 13.76
#